data_a51e00211f9e302551ab3bf467773971
#
_entry.id   a51e00211f9e302551ab3bf467773971
#
_cell.length_a   1.000
_cell.length_b   1.000
_cell.length_c   1.000
_cell.angle_alpha   90.00
_cell.angle_beta   90.00
_cell.angle_gamma   90.00
#
_symmetry.space_group_name_H-M   'P 1'
#
loop_
_entity.id
_entity.type
_entity.pdbx_description
1 polymer ?
#
loop_
_entity_poly.entity_id
_entity_poly.type
_entity_poly.pdbx_seq_one_letter_code
_entity_poly.pdbx_strand_id
1 'polypeptide(L)'
;MLNKPQLLRRLLALCGLLLLCSGVALSQLFQLQLLNGEKYVRRSAEFLTTTSTVSAARGEILDRYGRPLVTNNTGFSLVLIYSSFWDGNDKRFDTLLDLTHRIQTAAVDATAKQNAAKTAAATDTSSDTSADAADSTDTSSDTPTDTAQAVSADTAAIPSINDRLPITQSAPFTYNSASLTELSGYMKDSAKSLGLDAVTAAVDAAKQANETDPKTDENGNTIDQAAQVDATKLVSPTEFINAMRAYMEKNLGMPTDLSLADARTMVGIYYSMRTVGFSNQATYTLADNVPMDLIAYIKEHSADFQGIEIQSEAVRQYDTATAAHLLGTIGSLTSDEWNSDKNGGPYKDKAGYQMSDLIGKSGLESALESYLHSTAGSRTVETDLGGSAIAEQTTATAPKPGDNVITTIDLDLQEVAEKSLAGNLSA
;
A
#
# COMPACT_ATOMS: atom_id res chain seq x y z
N MET A 1 20.20 77.03 1.87
CA MET A 1 21.43 76.55 1.24
C MET A 1 22.18 75.68 2.26
N LEU A 2 22.32 74.38 2.06
CA LEU A 2 23.04 73.48 2.96
C LEU A 2 24.55 73.81 2.90
N ASN A 3 25.17 74.08 4.06
CA ASN A 3 26.60 74.35 4.19
C ASN A 3 27.40 73.14 3.67
N LYS A 4 28.32 73.39 2.72
CA LYS A 4 29.26 72.41 2.13
C LYS A 4 29.85 71.42 3.14
N PRO A 5 30.32 71.80 4.34
CA PRO A 5 30.87 70.86 5.31
C PRO A 5 29.81 69.90 5.94
N GLN A 6 28.55 70.33 6.06
CA GLN A 6 27.48 69.48 6.59
C GLN A 6 27.02 68.41 5.56
N LEU A 7 27.05 68.77 4.28
CA LEU A 7 26.75 67.83 3.20
C LEU A 7 27.81 66.75 3.08
N LEU A 8 29.11 67.13 3.22
CA LEU A 8 30.20 66.18 3.20
C LEU A 8 30.16 65.18 4.37
N ARG A 9 29.82 65.64 5.59
CA ARG A 9 29.68 64.82 6.77
C ARG A 9 28.52 63.83 6.64
N ARG A 10 27.37 64.22 6.06
CA ARG A 10 26.26 63.38 5.78
C ARG A 10 26.58 62.34 4.71
N LEU A 11 27.33 62.73 3.68
CA LEU A 11 27.76 61.84 2.62
C LEU A 11 28.75 60.78 3.14
N LEU A 12 29.69 61.16 3.98
CA LEU A 12 30.64 60.27 4.65
C LEU A 12 29.92 59.31 5.61
N ALA A 13 28.89 59.77 6.33
CA ALA A 13 28.09 58.92 7.21
C ALA A 13 27.27 57.90 6.40
N LEU A 14 26.69 58.30 5.27
CA LEU A 14 25.98 57.41 4.34
C LEU A 14 26.94 56.38 3.73
N CYS A 15 28.10 56.77 3.28
CA CYS A 15 29.13 55.83 2.77
C CYS A 15 29.60 54.85 3.85
N GLY A 16 29.79 55.32 5.10
CA GLY A 16 30.13 54.48 6.23
C GLY A 16 29.04 53.44 6.54
N LEU A 17 27.77 53.86 6.52
CA LEU A 17 26.64 52.97 6.70
C LEU A 17 26.53 51.91 5.58
N LEU A 18 26.74 52.33 4.33
CA LEU A 18 26.75 51.44 3.17
C LEU A 18 27.86 50.39 3.23
N LEU A 19 29.08 50.81 3.63
CA LEU A 19 30.19 49.90 3.83
C LEU A 19 29.94 48.90 4.98
N LEU A 20 29.32 49.36 6.06
CA LEU A 20 28.93 48.47 7.17
C LEU A 20 27.90 47.46 6.76
N CYS A 21 26.83 47.85 6.05
CA CYS A 21 25.84 46.97 5.49
C CYS A 21 26.44 45.97 4.50
N SER A 22 27.35 46.44 3.63
CA SER A 22 28.05 45.55 2.67
C SER A 22 28.96 44.56 3.41
N GLY A 23 29.64 44.97 4.47
CA GLY A 23 30.48 44.09 5.30
C GLY A 23 29.65 42.98 5.99
N VAL A 24 28.48 43.35 6.52
CA VAL A 24 27.53 42.35 7.10
C VAL A 24 27.03 41.39 6.03
N ALA A 25 26.65 41.88 4.86
CA ALA A 25 26.18 41.02 3.76
C ALA A 25 27.27 40.07 3.27
N LEU A 26 28.51 40.54 3.12
CA LEU A 26 29.66 39.72 2.75
C LEU A 26 29.99 38.67 3.82
N SER A 27 29.87 39.01 5.10
CA SER A 27 30.08 38.08 6.20
C SER A 27 28.99 36.97 6.19
N GLN A 28 27.74 37.31 5.94
CA GLN A 28 26.63 36.36 5.78
C GLN A 28 26.85 35.42 4.57
N LEU A 29 27.26 35.98 3.43
CA LEU A 29 27.58 35.25 2.22
C LEU A 29 28.75 34.26 2.44
N PHE A 30 29.80 34.72 3.14
CA PHE A 30 30.94 33.88 3.50
C PHE A 30 30.53 32.72 4.41
N GLN A 31 29.69 32.97 5.44
CA GLN A 31 29.15 31.91 6.30
C GLN A 31 28.30 30.92 5.51
N LEU A 32 27.45 31.39 4.59
CA LEU A 32 26.55 30.56 3.81
C LEU A 32 27.28 29.71 2.78
N GLN A 33 28.28 30.29 2.07
CA GLN A 33 28.95 29.62 0.96
C GLN A 33 30.19 28.82 1.37
N LEU A 34 31.02 29.33 2.29
CA LEU A 34 32.25 28.63 2.67
C LEU A 34 32.12 27.77 3.93
N LEU A 35 31.45 28.26 4.97
CA LEU A 35 31.37 27.52 6.23
C LEU A 35 30.21 26.48 6.24
N ASN A 36 29.11 26.83 5.61
CA ASN A 36 27.92 25.97 5.58
C ASN A 36 27.60 25.43 4.18
N GLY A 37 28.42 25.71 3.16
CA GLY A 37 28.19 25.33 1.78
C GLY A 37 27.98 23.79 1.63
N GLU A 38 28.86 23.01 2.23
CA GLU A 38 28.73 21.53 2.23
C GLU A 38 27.43 21.03 2.86
N LYS A 39 26.96 21.69 3.93
CA LYS A 39 25.71 21.36 4.59
C LYS A 39 24.49 21.65 3.70
N TYR A 40 24.54 22.74 2.94
CA TYR A 40 23.46 23.09 2.01
C TYR A 40 23.50 22.24 0.76
N VAL A 41 24.68 21.88 0.26
CA VAL A 41 24.83 20.93 -0.85
C VAL A 41 24.30 19.54 -0.46
N ARG A 42 24.66 19.04 0.74
CA ARG A 42 24.09 17.77 1.24
C ARG A 42 22.57 17.83 1.39
N ARG A 43 22.06 18.92 1.95
CA ARG A 43 20.62 19.11 2.11
C ARG A 43 19.89 19.22 0.76
N SER A 44 20.50 19.88 -0.22
CA SER A 44 19.99 19.94 -1.59
C SER A 44 20.00 18.55 -2.26
N ALA A 45 21.04 17.76 -2.05
CA ALA A 45 21.12 16.39 -2.54
C ALA A 45 20.09 15.48 -1.87
N GLU A 46 19.85 15.64 -0.56
CA GLU A 46 18.80 14.90 0.15
C GLU A 46 17.39 15.21 -0.40
N PHE A 47 17.12 16.40 -0.88
CA PHE A 47 15.85 16.78 -1.51
C PHE A 47 15.70 16.27 -2.95
N LEU A 48 16.80 15.92 -3.61
CA LEU A 48 16.82 15.40 -4.97
C LEU A 48 16.92 13.87 -5.03
N THR A 49 16.95 13.20 -3.88
CA THR A 49 17.01 11.74 -3.80
C THR A 49 15.74 11.18 -3.22
N THR A 50 15.08 10.30 -3.95
CA THR A 50 13.94 9.52 -3.45
C THR A 50 14.39 8.09 -3.22
N THR A 51 14.11 7.56 -2.03
CA THR A 51 14.37 6.15 -1.74
C THR A 51 13.14 5.34 -2.09
N SER A 52 13.29 4.46 -3.07
CA SER A 52 12.26 3.49 -3.46
C SER A 52 12.58 2.14 -2.83
N THR A 53 11.58 1.49 -2.24
CA THR A 53 11.69 0.11 -1.77
C THR A 53 11.59 -0.85 -2.95
N VAL A 54 12.48 -1.86 -2.98
CA VAL A 54 12.44 -2.94 -3.97
C VAL A 54 11.90 -4.19 -3.29
N SER A 55 10.72 -4.61 -3.69
CA SER A 55 10.09 -5.81 -3.15
C SER A 55 10.92 -7.05 -3.43
N ALA A 56 10.94 -7.99 -2.48
CA ALA A 56 11.57 -9.29 -2.63
C ALA A 56 10.50 -10.39 -2.63
N ALA A 57 10.77 -11.47 -3.35
CA ALA A 57 9.87 -12.61 -3.41
C ALA A 57 9.79 -13.31 -2.05
N ARG A 58 8.59 -13.67 -1.61
CA ARG A 58 8.34 -14.51 -0.44
C ARG A 58 8.80 -15.94 -0.72
N GLY A 59 9.26 -16.69 0.28
CA GLY A 59 9.65 -18.09 0.12
C GLY A 59 8.50 -18.95 -0.42
N GLU A 60 8.80 -19.94 -1.24
CA GLU A 60 7.82 -20.86 -1.82
C GLU A 60 7.47 -21.98 -0.83
N ILE A 61 6.25 -22.51 -0.94
CA ILE A 61 5.82 -23.69 -0.19
C ILE A 61 5.71 -24.85 -1.18
N LEU A 62 6.48 -25.90 -0.94
CA LEU A 62 6.59 -27.05 -1.81
C LEU A 62 6.06 -28.31 -1.11
N ASP A 63 5.58 -29.26 -1.89
CA ASP A 63 5.19 -30.58 -1.39
C ASP A 63 6.45 -31.41 -1.04
N ARG A 64 6.23 -32.67 -0.60
CA ARG A 64 7.32 -33.59 -0.23
C ARG A 64 8.25 -33.99 -1.38
N TYR A 65 7.82 -33.78 -2.63
CA TYR A 65 8.60 -34.07 -3.84
C TYR A 65 9.20 -32.81 -4.47
N GLY A 66 9.02 -31.65 -3.84
CA GLY A 66 9.48 -30.38 -4.36
C GLY A 66 8.57 -29.75 -5.43
N ARG A 67 7.33 -30.26 -5.58
CA ARG A 67 6.35 -29.63 -6.48
C ARG A 67 5.76 -28.40 -5.81
N PRO A 68 5.52 -27.32 -6.55
CA PRO A 68 5.01 -26.07 -5.98
C PRO A 68 3.57 -26.22 -5.51
N LEU A 69 3.30 -25.79 -4.28
CA LEU A 69 1.96 -25.63 -3.72
C LEU A 69 1.59 -24.15 -3.70
N VAL A 70 2.56 -23.30 -3.35
CA VAL A 70 2.43 -21.85 -3.34
C VAL A 70 3.71 -21.21 -3.84
N THR A 71 3.60 -20.44 -4.90
CA THR A 71 4.72 -19.75 -5.56
C THR A 71 4.52 -18.24 -5.59
N ASN A 72 5.38 -17.55 -6.33
CA ASN A 72 5.23 -16.13 -6.59
C ASN A 72 5.22 -15.92 -8.11
N ASN A 73 4.23 -15.19 -8.59
CA ASN A 73 4.19 -14.71 -9.97
C ASN A 73 4.68 -13.26 -10.03
N THR A 74 5.17 -12.84 -11.19
CA THR A 74 5.53 -11.43 -11.40
C THR A 74 4.27 -10.64 -11.67
N GLY A 75 3.93 -9.77 -10.75
CA GLY A 75 2.88 -8.76 -10.92
C GLY A 75 3.48 -7.37 -11.09
N PHE A 76 2.61 -6.42 -11.30
CA PHE A 76 2.97 -5.01 -11.37
C PHE A 76 2.09 -4.20 -10.46
N SER A 77 2.69 -3.23 -9.78
CA SER A 77 2.00 -2.25 -8.95
C SER A 77 2.19 -0.84 -9.50
N LEU A 78 1.21 0.02 -9.25
CA LEU A 78 1.26 1.45 -9.56
C LEU A 78 1.61 2.21 -8.30
N VAL A 79 2.71 2.92 -8.34
CA VAL A 79 3.25 3.67 -7.20
C VAL A 79 3.24 5.15 -7.50
N LEU A 80 2.73 5.95 -6.57
CA LEU A 80 2.69 7.40 -6.66
C LEU A 80 3.90 8.01 -5.97
N ILE A 81 4.55 8.96 -6.65
CA ILE A 81 5.67 9.75 -6.12
C ILE A 81 5.15 11.10 -5.67
N TYR A 82 5.37 11.46 -4.40
CA TYR A 82 4.77 12.65 -3.80
C TYR A 82 5.11 13.94 -4.55
N SER A 83 6.38 14.21 -4.81
CA SER A 83 6.85 15.45 -5.44
C SER A 83 6.28 15.68 -6.84
N SER A 84 6.19 14.63 -7.65
CA SER A 84 5.73 14.73 -9.04
C SER A 84 4.22 14.60 -9.16
N PHE A 85 3.61 13.73 -8.35
CA PHE A 85 2.19 13.44 -8.44
C PHE A 85 1.37 14.42 -7.59
N TRP A 86 1.74 14.59 -6.31
CA TRP A 86 0.91 15.36 -5.38
C TRP A 86 1.15 16.86 -5.47
N ASP A 87 2.42 17.28 -5.50
CA ASP A 87 2.80 18.70 -5.56
C ASP A 87 2.95 19.20 -6.99
N GLY A 88 3.36 18.35 -7.94
CA GLY A 88 3.66 18.73 -9.31
C GLY A 88 2.51 18.57 -10.30
N ASN A 89 1.43 17.85 -9.96
CA ASN A 89 0.32 17.57 -10.88
C ASN A 89 -0.95 18.34 -10.49
N ASP A 90 -1.25 19.41 -11.22
CA ASP A 90 -2.48 20.19 -11.01
C ASP A 90 -3.77 19.39 -11.31
N LYS A 91 -3.67 18.34 -12.15
CA LYS A 91 -4.79 17.45 -12.52
C LYS A 91 -4.80 16.14 -11.72
N ARG A 92 -4.13 16.08 -10.57
CA ARG A 92 -3.97 14.85 -9.78
C ARG A 92 -5.26 14.09 -9.50
N PHE A 93 -6.37 14.79 -9.26
CA PHE A 93 -7.66 14.14 -9.01
C PHE A 93 -8.29 13.58 -10.29
N ASP A 94 -8.16 14.26 -11.43
CA ASP A 94 -8.62 13.75 -12.71
C ASP A 94 -7.82 12.51 -13.11
N THR A 95 -6.50 12.54 -12.91
CA THR A 95 -5.59 11.42 -13.14
C THR A 95 -5.93 10.23 -12.23
N LEU A 96 -6.15 10.48 -10.92
CA LEU A 96 -6.57 9.43 -9.99
C LEU A 96 -7.91 8.82 -10.39
N LEU A 97 -8.87 9.64 -10.79
CA LEU A 97 -10.20 9.19 -11.20
C LEU A 97 -10.13 8.31 -12.44
N ASP A 98 -9.40 8.72 -13.48
CA ASP A 98 -9.20 7.92 -14.68
C ASP A 98 -8.55 6.57 -14.35
N LEU A 99 -7.49 6.58 -13.54
CA LEU A 99 -6.81 5.36 -13.10
C LEU A 99 -7.72 4.43 -12.30
N THR A 100 -8.46 4.97 -11.33
CA THR A 100 -9.34 4.15 -10.50
C THR A 100 -10.45 3.49 -11.32
N HIS A 101 -11.05 4.20 -12.27
CA HIS A 101 -12.04 3.63 -13.18
C HIS A 101 -11.47 2.53 -14.07
N ARG A 102 -10.24 2.71 -14.59
CA ARG A 102 -9.56 1.69 -15.41
C ARG A 102 -9.21 0.46 -14.58
N ILE A 103 -8.70 0.65 -13.38
CA ILE A 103 -8.38 -0.46 -12.48
C ILE A 103 -9.65 -1.24 -12.10
N GLN A 104 -10.74 -0.54 -11.78
CA GLN A 104 -12.03 -1.15 -11.46
C GLN A 104 -12.59 -1.93 -12.66
N THR A 105 -12.51 -1.37 -13.86
CA THR A 105 -12.93 -2.05 -15.09
C THR A 105 -12.10 -3.32 -15.31
N ALA A 106 -10.79 -3.23 -15.18
CA ALA A 106 -9.89 -4.37 -15.30
C ALA A 106 -10.16 -5.45 -14.24
N ALA A 107 -10.53 -5.04 -13.01
CA ALA A 107 -10.91 -5.95 -11.94
C ALA A 107 -12.21 -6.71 -12.25
N VAL A 108 -13.20 -6.03 -12.83
CA VAL A 108 -14.46 -6.66 -13.28
C VAL A 108 -14.18 -7.66 -14.39
N ASP A 109 -13.37 -7.30 -15.38
CA ASP A 109 -13.00 -8.17 -16.49
C ASP A 109 -12.22 -9.41 -16.03
N ALA A 110 -11.27 -9.23 -15.09
CA ALA A 110 -10.51 -10.33 -14.49
C ALA A 110 -11.43 -11.29 -13.73
N THR A 111 -12.36 -10.75 -12.94
CA THR A 111 -13.35 -11.54 -12.20
C THR A 111 -14.27 -12.32 -13.13
N ALA A 112 -14.71 -11.70 -14.23
CA ALA A 112 -15.54 -12.36 -15.23
C ALA A 112 -14.79 -13.53 -15.91
N LYS A 113 -13.53 -13.34 -16.27
CA LYS A 113 -12.64 -14.38 -16.84
C LYS A 113 -12.46 -15.54 -15.85
N GLN A 114 -12.21 -15.26 -14.57
CA GLN A 114 -12.08 -16.30 -13.53
C GLN A 114 -13.37 -17.11 -13.35
N ASN A 115 -14.52 -16.45 -13.33
CA ASN A 115 -15.81 -17.11 -13.20
C ASN A 115 -16.13 -17.98 -14.43
N ALA A 116 -15.80 -17.52 -15.63
CA ALA A 116 -15.93 -18.29 -16.86
C ALA A 116 -15.04 -19.55 -16.84
N ALA A 117 -13.79 -19.42 -16.40
CA ALA A 117 -12.87 -20.54 -16.27
C ALA A 117 -13.35 -21.58 -15.24
N LYS A 118 -13.88 -21.13 -14.09
CA LYS A 118 -14.48 -22.02 -13.08
C LYS A 118 -15.70 -22.76 -13.63
N THR A 119 -16.55 -22.09 -14.42
CA THR A 119 -17.74 -22.73 -15.03
C THR A 119 -17.34 -23.75 -16.10
N ALA A 120 -16.33 -23.46 -16.92
CA ALA A 120 -15.80 -24.41 -17.89
C ALA A 120 -15.21 -25.66 -17.22
N ALA A 121 -14.40 -25.48 -16.14
CA ALA A 121 -13.87 -26.61 -15.39
C ALA A 121 -14.94 -27.46 -14.69
N ALA A 122 -16.06 -26.87 -14.27
CA ALA A 122 -17.20 -27.60 -13.68
C ALA A 122 -18.01 -28.38 -14.71
N THR A 123 -17.97 -27.94 -15.99
CA THR A 123 -18.74 -28.63 -17.08
C THR A 123 -17.99 -29.83 -17.62
N ASP A 124 -16.65 -29.82 -17.57
CA ASP A 124 -15.82 -30.95 -18.02
C ASP A 124 -15.87 -32.16 -17.08
N THR A 125 -16.22 -31.95 -15.81
CA THR A 125 -16.41 -33.06 -14.83
C THR A 125 -17.73 -33.76 -14.93
N SER A 126 -18.70 -33.32 -15.75
CA SER A 126 -20.03 -33.92 -15.87
C SER A 126 -20.28 -34.76 -17.13
N SER A 127 -19.26 -34.90 -18.00
CA SER A 127 -19.43 -35.63 -19.27
C SER A 127 -18.83 -37.04 -19.33
N ASP A 128 -18.32 -37.61 -18.23
CA ASP A 128 -17.70 -38.92 -18.23
C ASP A 128 -18.49 -39.94 -17.39
N THR A 129 -19.73 -40.16 -17.78
CA THR A 129 -20.51 -41.35 -17.34
C THR A 129 -21.42 -41.80 -18.47
N SER A 130 -20.90 -42.58 -19.40
CA SER A 130 -21.55 -43.73 -20.07
C SER A 130 -20.81 -44.14 -21.32
N ALA A 131 -20.21 -45.32 -21.32
CA ALA A 131 -20.32 -46.38 -22.35
C ALA A 131 -19.14 -47.34 -22.16
N ASP A 132 -19.41 -48.36 -21.54
CA ASP A 132 -19.54 -49.77 -21.89
C ASP A 132 -18.50 -50.37 -22.85
N ALA A 133 -18.01 -51.50 -22.37
CA ALA A 133 -17.16 -52.54 -22.85
C ALA A 133 -17.10 -52.82 -24.38
N ALA A 134 -15.90 -53.09 -24.88
CA ALA A 134 -15.48 -54.33 -25.51
C ALA A 134 -14.11 -54.27 -26.19
N ASP A 135 -13.31 -55.23 -25.80
CA ASP A 135 -12.42 -56.10 -26.57
C ASP A 135 -11.14 -55.59 -27.24
N SER A 136 -10.04 -56.10 -26.68
CA SER A 136 -8.79 -56.64 -27.22
C SER A 136 -8.21 -56.11 -28.54
N THR A 137 -6.95 -55.72 -28.52
CA THR A 137 -5.71 -56.41 -28.91
C THR A 137 -4.56 -55.44 -29.10
N ASP A 138 -3.53 -55.72 -28.35
CA ASP A 138 -2.09 -55.71 -28.62
C ASP A 138 -1.57 -54.93 -29.86
N THR A 139 -0.75 -53.88 -29.63
CA THR A 139 0.56 -53.79 -30.23
C THR A 139 1.37 -52.60 -29.63
N SER A 140 2.50 -52.92 -29.11
CA SER A 140 3.58 -52.05 -28.62
C SER A 140 4.04 -50.99 -29.62
N SER A 141 4.17 -49.75 -29.17
CA SER A 141 5.32 -48.87 -29.54
C SER A 141 5.49 -47.77 -28.51
N ASP A 142 6.60 -47.81 -27.85
CA ASP A 142 7.13 -46.77 -26.99
C ASP A 142 7.22 -45.42 -27.71
N THR A 143 6.52 -44.46 -27.21
CA THR A 143 6.95 -43.05 -27.24
C THR A 143 6.32 -42.38 -26.04
N PRO A 144 7.10 -41.85 -25.08
CA PRO A 144 6.54 -41.05 -24.01
C PRO A 144 6.12 -39.70 -24.61
N THR A 145 4.86 -39.58 -24.96
CA THR A 145 4.29 -38.25 -25.19
C THR A 145 3.94 -37.67 -23.83
N ASP A 146 4.89 -36.92 -23.36
CA ASP A 146 4.77 -36.00 -22.23
C ASP A 146 3.68 -34.97 -22.57
N THR A 147 2.44 -35.27 -22.24
CA THR A 147 1.32 -34.35 -22.23
C THR A 147 0.74 -34.31 -20.83
N ALA A 148 1.62 -34.01 -19.88
CA ALA A 148 1.22 -33.31 -18.69
C ALA A 148 0.87 -31.89 -19.14
N GLN A 149 -0.32 -31.73 -19.71
CA GLN A 149 -0.93 -30.44 -19.93
C GLN A 149 -1.22 -29.89 -18.53
N ALA A 150 -0.23 -29.18 -17.99
CA ALA A 150 -0.40 -28.31 -16.87
C ALA A 150 -1.62 -27.43 -17.22
N VAL A 151 -2.73 -27.67 -16.54
CA VAL A 151 -3.77 -26.67 -16.37
C VAL A 151 -3.12 -25.60 -15.50
N SER A 152 -2.23 -24.83 -16.08
CA SER A 152 -1.92 -23.52 -15.59
C SER A 152 -3.20 -22.72 -15.80
N ALA A 153 -4.11 -22.81 -14.83
CA ALA A 153 -5.10 -21.80 -14.64
C ALA A 153 -4.28 -20.53 -14.42
N ASP A 154 -4.09 -19.80 -15.50
CA ASP A 154 -3.67 -18.40 -15.49
C ASP A 154 -4.82 -17.67 -14.76
N THR A 155 -4.82 -17.82 -13.45
CA THR A 155 -5.76 -17.16 -12.56
C THR A 155 -5.24 -15.74 -12.48
N ALA A 156 -5.54 -14.95 -13.54
CA ALA A 156 -5.16 -13.56 -13.62
C ALA A 156 -5.49 -12.91 -12.29
N ALA A 157 -4.45 -12.45 -11.59
CA ALA A 157 -4.63 -11.81 -10.31
C ALA A 157 -5.55 -10.60 -10.51
N ILE A 158 -6.56 -10.45 -9.65
CA ILE A 158 -7.52 -9.36 -9.76
C ILE A 158 -6.83 -8.08 -9.32
N PRO A 159 -6.77 -7.04 -10.15
CA PRO A 159 -6.20 -5.77 -9.73
C PRO A 159 -7.02 -5.16 -8.60
N SER A 160 -6.34 -4.64 -7.60
CA SER A 160 -6.97 -4.06 -6.41
C SER A 160 -6.41 -2.67 -6.13
N ILE A 161 -7.31 -1.75 -5.79
CA ILE A 161 -6.92 -0.41 -5.30
C ILE A 161 -6.60 -0.53 -3.81
N ASN A 162 -5.49 0.06 -3.41
CA ASN A 162 -5.05 0.07 -2.01
C ASN A 162 -5.86 1.09 -1.20
N ASP A 163 -7.05 0.69 -0.81
CA ASP A 163 -7.99 1.48 -0.01
C ASP A 163 -8.16 0.85 1.38
N ARG A 164 -7.54 1.47 2.38
CA ARG A 164 -7.56 1.02 3.79
C ARG A 164 -8.70 1.59 4.60
N LEU A 165 -9.56 2.45 4.01
CA LEU A 165 -10.67 3.02 4.75
C LEU A 165 -11.70 1.93 5.12
N PRO A 166 -11.93 1.65 6.41
CA PRO A 166 -12.82 0.56 6.84
C PRO A 166 -14.30 0.95 6.73
N ILE A 167 -14.71 1.39 5.55
CA ILE A 167 -16.07 1.70 5.16
C ILE A 167 -16.35 1.03 3.83
N THR A 168 -17.56 0.47 3.65
CA THR A 168 -17.97 -0.17 2.40
C THR A 168 -17.80 0.72 1.18
N GLN A 169 -17.54 0.09 0.01
CA GLN A 169 -17.30 0.81 -1.25
C GLN A 169 -18.59 1.40 -1.86
N SER A 170 -19.74 0.81 -1.56
CA SER A 170 -21.04 1.19 -2.11
C SER A 170 -22.01 1.59 -1.01
N ALA A 171 -22.93 2.50 -1.34
CA ALA A 171 -24.01 2.89 -0.44
C ALA A 171 -25.09 1.76 -0.32
N PRO A 172 -25.71 1.58 0.86
CA PRO A 172 -25.49 2.36 2.09
C PRO A 172 -24.14 2.06 2.73
N PHE A 173 -23.40 3.13 3.10
CA PHE A 173 -22.08 2.97 3.72
C PHE A 173 -22.21 2.45 5.14
N THR A 174 -21.41 1.43 5.45
CA THR A 174 -21.29 0.82 6.78
C THR A 174 -19.84 0.67 7.18
N TYR A 175 -19.57 0.69 8.48
CA TYR A 175 -18.25 0.40 8.99
C TYR A 175 -17.96 -1.10 8.87
N ASN A 176 -16.78 -1.43 8.36
CA ASN A 176 -16.22 -2.79 8.43
C ASN A 176 -15.58 -2.99 9.80
N SER A 177 -15.67 -4.18 10.37
CA SER A 177 -15.15 -4.47 11.71
C SER A 177 -13.63 -4.39 11.87
N ALA A 178 -12.88 -4.39 10.75
CA ALA A 178 -11.43 -4.27 10.77
C ALA A 178 -11.01 -2.80 10.87
N SER A 179 -9.96 -2.52 11.65
CA SER A 179 -9.28 -1.21 11.73
C SER A 179 -10.14 -0.02 12.21
N LEU A 180 -11.25 -0.26 12.94
CA LEU A 180 -12.08 0.84 13.46
C LEU A 180 -11.35 1.68 14.52
N THR A 181 -10.45 1.10 15.28
CA THR A 181 -9.63 1.81 16.28
C THR A 181 -8.73 2.84 15.60
N GLU A 182 -8.12 2.48 14.46
CA GLU A 182 -7.28 3.37 13.66
C GLU A 182 -8.13 4.52 13.05
N LEU A 183 -9.28 4.19 12.48
CA LEU A 183 -10.20 5.19 11.96
C LEU A 183 -10.70 6.14 13.06
N SER A 184 -11.06 5.62 14.23
CA SER A 184 -11.45 6.43 15.40
C SER A 184 -10.32 7.37 15.83
N GLY A 185 -9.07 6.89 15.85
CA GLY A 185 -7.89 7.71 16.07
C GLY A 185 -7.76 8.84 15.06
N TYR A 186 -7.83 8.50 13.78
CA TYR A 186 -7.77 9.48 12.68
C TYR A 186 -8.88 10.53 12.77
N MET A 187 -10.13 10.11 13.07
CA MET A 187 -11.26 11.04 13.27
C MET A 187 -11.00 12.01 14.43
N LYS A 188 -10.46 11.53 15.56
CA LYS A 188 -10.14 12.38 16.72
C LYS A 188 -9.06 13.41 16.39
N ASP A 189 -8.00 13.00 15.71
CA ASP A 189 -6.88 13.88 15.34
C ASP A 189 -7.29 14.92 14.29
N SER A 190 -8.20 14.54 13.40
CA SER A 190 -8.67 15.40 12.30
C SER A 190 -10.00 16.09 12.58
N ALA A 191 -10.62 15.91 13.75
CA ALA A 191 -11.98 16.36 14.06
C ALA A 191 -12.21 17.84 13.75
N LYS A 192 -11.33 18.72 14.18
CA LYS A 192 -11.42 20.18 13.92
C LYS A 192 -11.29 20.52 12.44
N SER A 193 -10.37 19.89 11.73
CA SER A 193 -10.13 20.17 10.31
C SER A 193 -11.27 19.66 9.42
N LEU A 194 -11.92 18.58 9.83
CA LEU A 194 -13.05 17.97 9.14
C LEU A 194 -14.41 18.54 9.57
N GLY A 195 -14.47 19.39 10.60
CA GLY A 195 -15.74 19.91 11.14
C GLY A 195 -16.59 18.85 11.83
N LEU A 196 -15.96 17.84 12.45
CA LEU A 196 -16.65 16.80 13.22
C LEU A 196 -16.92 17.30 14.65
N ASP A 197 -17.90 18.16 14.80
CA ASP A 197 -18.17 18.86 16.06
C ASP A 197 -18.50 17.92 17.21
N ALA A 198 -19.23 16.83 16.95
CA ALA A 198 -19.57 15.82 17.97
C ALA A 198 -18.31 15.14 18.53
N VAL A 199 -17.35 14.81 17.67
CA VAL A 199 -16.07 14.21 18.09
C VAL A 199 -15.22 15.23 18.82
N THR A 200 -15.15 16.46 18.32
CA THR A 200 -14.41 17.55 18.96
C THR A 200 -14.91 17.78 20.38
N ALA A 201 -16.23 17.91 20.56
CA ALA A 201 -16.86 18.12 21.86
C ALA A 201 -16.63 16.95 22.81
N ALA A 202 -16.71 15.70 22.33
CA ALA A 202 -16.48 14.51 23.14
C ALA A 202 -15.01 14.41 23.61
N VAL A 203 -14.06 14.70 22.72
CA VAL A 203 -12.62 14.70 23.04
C VAL A 203 -12.28 15.82 24.04
N ASP A 204 -12.80 17.02 23.83
CA ASP A 204 -12.56 18.16 24.73
C ASP A 204 -13.18 17.92 26.11
N ALA A 205 -14.40 17.36 26.20
CA ALA A 205 -15.02 16.96 27.47
C ALA A 205 -14.21 15.88 28.19
N ALA A 206 -13.69 14.88 27.47
CA ALA A 206 -12.85 13.82 28.04
C ALA A 206 -11.49 14.34 28.53
N LYS A 207 -10.88 15.31 27.84
CA LYS A 207 -9.66 16.01 28.30
C LYS A 207 -9.92 16.78 29.59
N GLN A 208 -11.03 17.50 29.66
CA GLN A 208 -11.43 18.21 30.88
C GLN A 208 -11.70 17.24 32.03
N ALA A 209 -12.29 16.08 31.76
CA ALA A 209 -12.50 15.04 32.75
C ALA A 209 -11.18 14.44 33.27
N ASN A 210 -10.15 14.31 32.43
CA ASN A 210 -8.81 13.88 32.87
C ASN A 210 -8.19 14.85 33.90
N GLU A 211 -8.50 16.16 33.78
CA GLU A 211 -8.00 17.19 34.69
C GLU A 211 -8.82 17.25 36.02
N THR A 212 -10.14 17.07 35.91
CA THR A 212 -11.06 17.27 37.04
C THR A 212 -11.36 15.99 37.83
N ASP A 213 -11.40 14.84 37.17
CA ASP A 213 -11.72 13.52 37.73
C ASP A 213 -10.91 12.43 37.02
N PRO A 214 -9.58 12.34 37.27
CA PRO A 214 -8.71 11.37 36.61
C PRO A 214 -9.07 9.94 37.06
N LYS A 215 -9.41 9.09 36.10
CA LYS A 215 -9.65 7.67 36.33
C LYS A 215 -8.35 6.90 36.34
N THR A 216 -8.29 5.86 37.15
CA THR A 216 -7.14 4.95 37.22
C THR A 216 -7.55 3.53 36.82
N ASP A 217 -6.61 2.78 36.23
CA ASP A 217 -6.76 1.35 35.96
C ASP A 217 -6.60 0.51 37.25
N GLU A 218 -6.75 -0.80 37.13
CA GLU A 218 -6.59 -1.76 38.25
C GLU A 218 -5.18 -1.72 38.89
N ASN A 219 -4.19 -1.18 38.14
CA ASN A 219 -2.80 -1.06 38.59
C ASN A 219 -2.48 0.34 39.15
N GLY A 220 -3.47 1.25 39.19
CA GLY A 220 -3.30 2.62 39.69
C GLY A 220 -2.72 3.61 38.69
N ASN A 221 -2.60 3.25 37.40
CA ASN A 221 -2.14 4.17 36.33
C ASN A 221 -3.31 5.04 35.84
N THR A 222 -3.02 6.31 35.59
CA THR A 222 -4.04 7.25 35.06
C THR A 222 -4.46 6.83 33.65
N ILE A 223 -5.77 6.67 33.46
CA ILE A 223 -6.38 6.36 32.17
C ILE A 223 -6.62 7.65 31.41
N ASP A 224 -6.13 7.76 30.18
CA ASP A 224 -6.50 8.85 29.28
C ASP A 224 -7.93 8.63 28.73
N GLN A 225 -8.89 9.33 29.30
CA GLN A 225 -10.30 9.23 28.89
C GLN A 225 -10.53 9.75 27.46
N ALA A 226 -9.71 10.69 26.97
CA ALA A 226 -9.78 11.16 25.60
C ALA A 226 -9.33 10.08 24.60
N ALA A 227 -8.37 9.25 24.95
CA ALA A 227 -7.96 8.09 24.16
C ALA A 227 -9.08 7.06 24.03
N GLN A 228 -9.96 6.94 25.04
CA GLN A 228 -11.07 5.98 25.05
C GLN A 228 -12.31 6.44 24.24
N VAL A 229 -12.36 7.69 23.78
CA VAL A 229 -13.47 8.17 22.93
C VAL A 229 -13.46 7.39 21.62
N ASP A 230 -14.56 6.68 21.35
CA ASP A 230 -14.78 5.97 20.10
C ASP A 230 -15.55 6.87 19.11
N ALA A 231 -14.82 7.53 18.23
CA ALA A 231 -15.38 8.48 17.28
C ALA A 231 -16.33 7.80 16.25
N THR A 232 -16.15 6.49 15.99
CA THR A 232 -17.01 5.75 15.04
C THR A 232 -18.44 5.54 15.56
N LYS A 233 -18.66 5.69 16.87
CA LYS A 233 -20.01 5.70 17.46
C LYS A 233 -20.69 7.07 17.41
N LEU A 234 -19.91 8.12 17.21
CA LEU A 234 -20.40 9.50 17.21
C LEU A 234 -20.69 10.04 15.81
N VAL A 235 -20.02 9.49 14.80
CA VAL A 235 -20.10 9.92 13.40
C VAL A 235 -20.48 8.73 12.54
N SER A 236 -21.49 8.89 11.70
CA SER A 236 -21.87 7.84 10.75
C SER A 236 -20.85 7.74 9.59
N PRO A 237 -20.74 6.58 8.91
CA PRO A 237 -19.86 6.42 7.75
C PRO A 237 -20.12 7.47 6.66
N THR A 238 -21.38 7.77 6.36
CA THR A 238 -21.78 8.76 5.36
C THR A 238 -21.37 10.18 5.77
N GLU A 239 -21.53 10.52 7.03
CA GLU A 239 -21.13 11.83 7.57
C GLU A 239 -19.60 12.00 7.49
N PHE A 240 -18.84 10.98 7.84
CA PHE A 240 -17.38 11.02 7.70
C PHE A 240 -16.94 11.21 6.25
N ILE A 241 -17.52 10.44 5.30
CA ILE A 241 -17.19 10.57 3.87
C ILE A 241 -17.52 12.01 3.39
N ASN A 242 -18.67 12.55 3.77
CA ASN A 242 -19.06 13.90 3.38
C ASN A 242 -18.14 14.97 3.99
N ALA A 243 -17.73 14.82 5.25
CA ALA A 243 -16.79 15.72 5.90
C ALA A 243 -15.40 15.69 5.23
N MET A 244 -14.91 14.50 4.94
CA MET A 244 -13.65 14.32 4.19
C MET A 244 -13.73 14.88 2.78
N ARG A 245 -14.84 14.64 2.08
CA ARG A 245 -15.11 15.18 0.76
C ARG A 245 -15.06 16.71 0.78
N ALA A 246 -15.80 17.34 1.68
CA ALA A 246 -15.83 18.80 1.82
C ALA A 246 -14.44 19.38 2.15
N TYR A 247 -13.67 18.70 2.99
CA TYR A 247 -12.29 19.07 3.28
C TYR A 247 -11.40 19.01 2.03
N MET A 248 -11.49 17.93 1.23
CA MET A 248 -10.68 17.73 0.03
C MET A 248 -11.08 18.72 -1.08
N GLU A 249 -12.35 18.97 -1.27
CA GLU A 249 -12.85 20.00 -2.21
C GLU A 249 -12.31 21.39 -1.86
N LYS A 250 -12.39 21.77 -0.59
CA LYS A 250 -11.97 23.10 -0.12
C LYS A 250 -10.47 23.32 -0.08
N ASN A 251 -9.71 22.32 0.37
CA ASN A 251 -8.29 22.49 0.71
C ASN A 251 -7.33 21.85 -0.29
N LEU A 252 -7.79 20.87 -1.06
CA LEU A 252 -6.94 20.08 -1.98
C LEU A 252 -7.33 20.28 -3.44
N GLY A 253 -8.44 20.94 -3.74
CA GLY A 253 -8.90 21.17 -5.10
C GLY A 253 -9.55 19.94 -5.75
N MET A 254 -10.15 19.05 -4.96
CA MET A 254 -10.91 17.92 -5.50
C MET A 254 -12.16 18.46 -6.23
N PRO A 255 -12.50 17.90 -7.43
CA PRO A 255 -13.72 18.29 -8.15
C PRO A 255 -15.00 18.08 -7.30
N THR A 256 -15.97 19.00 -7.44
CA THR A 256 -17.22 18.97 -6.67
C THR A 256 -18.33 18.15 -7.33
N ASP A 257 -18.17 17.81 -8.60
CA ASP A 257 -19.15 17.10 -9.44
C ASP A 257 -18.99 15.56 -9.46
N LEU A 258 -18.11 15.03 -8.57
CA LEU A 258 -17.89 13.59 -8.46
C LEU A 258 -19.14 12.85 -7.98
N SER A 259 -19.38 11.66 -8.53
CA SER A 259 -20.37 10.74 -8.01
C SER A 259 -20.05 10.37 -6.55
N LEU A 260 -21.04 9.90 -5.80
CA LEU A 260 -20.83 9.48 -4.41
C LEU A 260 -19.85 8.30 -4.31
N ALA A 261 -19.85 7.40 -5.29
CA ALA A 261 -18.94 6.27 -5.35
C ALA A 261 -17.49 6.72 -5.62
N ASP A 262 -17.30 7.63 -6.59
CA ASP A 262 -15.99 8.18 -6.89
C ASP A 262 -15.45 9.01 -5.72
N ALA A 263 -16.29 9.84 -5.10
CA ALA A 263 -15.92 10.59 -3.91
C ALA A 263 -15.49 9.65 -2.77
N ARG A 264 -16.23 8.53 -2.56
CA ARG A 264 -15.85 7.51 -1.57
C ARG A 264 -14.47 6.91 -1.89
N THR A 265 -14.21 6.58 -3.16
CA THR A 265 -12.92 6.02 -3.59
C THR A 265 -11.80 7.03 -3.36
N MET A 266 -11.99 8.29 -3.74
CA MET A 266 -11.00 9.36 -3.51
C MET A 266 -10.72 9.59 -2.02
N VAL A 267 -11.76 9.59 -1.19
CA VAL A 267 -11.64 9.68 0.28
C VAL A 267 -10.84 8.49 0.82
N GLY A 268 -11.11 7.28 0.34
CA GLY A 268 -10.40 6.07 0.75
C GLY A 268 -8.91 6.09 0.39
N ILE A 269 -8.58 6.51 -0.82
CA ILE A 269 -7.19 6.67 -1.27
C ILE A 269 -6.49 7.74 -0.42
N TYR A 270 -7.12 8.90 -0.23
CA TYR A 270 -6.53 9.96 0.58
C TYR A 270 -6.32 9.55 2.04
N TYR A 271 -7.30 8.87 2.64
CA TYR A 271 -7.16 8.29 3.97
C TYR A 271 -5.97 7.32 4.04
N SER A 272 -5.86 6.43 3.06
CA SER A 272 -4.76 5.46 2.97
C SER A 272 -3.40 6.16 2.82
N MET A 273 -3.31 7.18 1.97
CA MET A 273 -2.10 8.01 1.83
C MET A 273 -1.67 8.63 3.16
N ARG A 274 -2.64 9.13 3.94
CA ARG A 274 -2.37 9.74 5.25
C ARG A 274 -1.91 8.71 6.28
N THR A 275 -2.53 7.54 6.31
CA THR A 275 -2.18 6.47 7.27
C THR A 275 -0.82 5.84 7.01
N VAL A 276 -0.41 5.71 5.75
CA VAL A 276 0.94 5.19 5.41
C VAL A 276 2.02 6.27 5.43
N GLY A 277 1.67 7.54 5.64
CA GLY A 277 2.63 8.64 5.72
C GLY A 277 3.19 9.07 4.36
N PHE A 278 2.37 9.01 3.28
CA PHE A 278 2.75 9.46 1.95
C PHE A 278 3.36 10.86 1.96
N SER A 279 4.60 10.98 1.55
CA SER A 279 5.41 12.19 1.63
C SER A 279 6.60 12.12 0.66
N ASN A 280 7.43 13.16 0.61
CA ASN A 280 8.66 13.14 -0.19
C ASN A 280 9.64 11.99 0.17
N GLN A 281 9.47 11.37 1.32
CA GLN A 281 10.32 10.27 1.79
C GLN A 281 9.65 8.90 1.65
N ALA A 282 8.34 8.85 1.40
CA ALA A 282 7.57 7.62 1.31
C ALA A 282 6.61 7.67 0.13
N THR A 283 6.75 6.72 -0.78
CA THR A 283 5.84 6.52 -1.92
C THR A 283 4.53 5.87 -1.47
N TYR A 284 3.51 5.93 -2.30
CA TYR A 284 2.22 5.27 -2.05
C TYR A 284 1.88 4.31 -3.18
N THR A 285 1.68 3.04 -2.88
CA THR A 285 1.19 2.06 -3.84
C THR A 285 -0.31 2.26 -4.03
N LEU A 286 -0.72 2.73 -5.20
CA LEU A 286 -2.12 2.99 -5.53
C LEU A 286 -2.88 1.69 -5.80
N ALA A 287 -2.27 0.78 -6.56
CA ALA A 287 -2.89 -0.48 -6.94
C ALA A 287 -1.86 -1.57 -7.15
N ASP A 288 -2.27 -2.80 -6.83
CA ASP A 288 -1.51 -4.02 -6.99
C ASP A 288 -2.16 -4.90 -8.08
N ASN A 289 -1.40 -5.86 -8.62
CA ASN A 289 -1.83 -6.81 -9.65
C ASN A 289 -2.35 -6.13 -10.93
N VAL A 290 -1.71 -5.06 -11.34
CA VAL A 290 -2.13 -4.27 -12.50
C VAL A 290 -1.88 -5.06 -13.78
N PRO A 291 -2.88 -5.24 -14.67
CA PRO A 291 -2.72 -6.01 -15.89
C PRO A 291 -1.83 -5.28 -16.90
N MET A 292 -1.13 -6.07 -17.72
CA MET A 292 -0.16 -5.56 -18.70
C MET A 292 -0.76 -4.55 -19.67
N ASP A 293 -2.02 -4.72 -20.05
CA ASP A 293 -2.72 -3.81 -20.96
C ASP A 293 -2.84 -2.40 -20.38
N LEU A 294 -3.14 -2.30 -19.08
CA LEU A 294 -3.21 -1.01 -18.37
C LEU A 294 -1.81 -0.40 -18.20
N ILE A 295 -0.79 -1.23 -17.99
CA ILE A 295 0.61 -0.77 -17.93
C ILE A 295 1.06 -0.20 -19.27
N ALA A 296 0.75 -0.88 -20.37
CA ALA A 296 1.05 -0.40 -21.71
C ALA A 296 0.36 0.95 -21.96
N TYR A 297 -0.93 1.05 -21.62
CA TYR A 297 -1.68 2.31 -21.74
C TYR A 297 -1.02 3.46 -20.96
N ILE A 298 -0.63 3.24 -19.69
CA ILE A 298 0.02 4.27 -18.86
C ILE A 298 1.36 4.68 -19.46
N LYS A 299 2.14 3.73 -20.00
CA LYS A 299 3.43 4.03 -20.64
C LYS A 299 3.28 4.83 -21.93
N GLU A 300 2.28 4.51 -22.73
CA GLU A 300 1.97 5.25 -23.97
C GLU A 300 1.51 6.69 -23.67
N HIS A 301 0.80 6.90 -22.57
CA HIS A 301 0.26 8.19 -22.15
C HIS A 301 1.01 8.79 -20.97
N SER A 302 2.30 8.52 -20.86
CA SER A 302 3.13 8.92 -19.68
C SER A 302 3.11 10.42 -19.38
N ALA A 303 2.84 11.27 -20.38
CA ALA A 303 2.68 12.71 -20.22
C ALA A 303 1.44 13.09 -19.37
N ASP A 304 0.38 12.27 -19.43
CA ASP A 304 -0.87 12.49 -18.68
C ASP A 304 -0.79 11.87 -17.27
N PHE A 305 0.11 10.90 -17.07
CA PHE A 305 0.29 10.14 -15.82
C PHE A 305 1.58 10.52 -15.10
N GLN A 306 1.86 11.81 -14.95
CA GLN A 306 3.05 12.29 -14.28
C GLN A 306 3.08 11.87 -12.81
N GLY A 307 4.26 11.44 -12.34
CA GLY A 307 4.47 11.02 -10.96
C GLY A 307 3.93 9.64 -10.61
N ILE A 308 3.61 8.83 -11.64
CA ILE A 308 3.22 7.43 -11.50
C ILE A 308 4.38 6.55 -11.96
N GLU A 309 4.84 5.69 -11.07
CA GLU A 309 5.87 4.68 -11.35
C GLU A 309 5.24 3.29 -11.39
N ILE A 310 5.69 2.47 -12.35
CA ILE A 310 5.31 1.07 -12.46
C ILE A 310 6.42 0.24 -11.83
N GLN A 311 6.09 -0.46 -10.76
CA GLN A 311 7.04 -1.35 -10.07
C GLN A 311 6.67 -2.80 -10.31
N SER A 312 7.70 -3.65 -10.48
CA SER A 312 7.51 -5.10 -10.52
C SER A 312 7.45 -5.64 -9.11
N GLU A 313 6.45 -6.45 -8.82
CA GLU A 313 6.18 -7.01 -7.51
C GLU A 313 6.01 -8.53 -7.59
N ALA A 314 6.41 -9.24 -6.55
CA ALA A 314 6.18 -10.67 -6.41
C ALA A 314 4.79 -10.93 -5.82
N VAL A 315 3.86 -11.34 -6.64
CA VAL A 315 2.47 -11.64 -6.24
C VAL A 315 2.36 -13.10 -5.84
N ARG A 316 1.81 -13.35 -4.66
CA ARG A 316 1.63 -14.72 -4.14
C ARG A 316 0.60 -15.48 -4.97
N GLN A 317 0.98 -16.65 -5.46
CA GLN A 317 0.14 -17.53 -6.25
C GLN A 317 -0.03 -18.87 -5.54
N TYR A 318 -1.28 -19.32 -5.42
CA TYR A 318 -1.62 -20.64 -4.91
C TYR A 318 -1.84 -21.55 -6.09
N ASP A 319 -0.89 -22.46 -6.35
CA ASP A 319 -0.87 -23.32 -7.53
C ASP A 319 -1.82 -24.51 -7.42
N THR A 320 -2.41 -24.72 -6.25
CA THR A 320 -3.40 -25.76 -5.99
C THR A 320 -4.55 -25.22 -5.16
N ALA A 321 -5.77 -25.75 -5.42
CA ALA A 321 -6.93 -25.56 -4.57
C ALA A 321 -6.96 -26.55 -3.39
N THR A 322 -6.14 -27.61 -3.47
CA THR A 322 -6.05 -28.68 -2.46
C THR A 322 -5.31 -28.17 -1.23
N ALA A 323 -5.70 -28.63 -0.07
CA ALA A 323 -5.12 -28.25 1.22
C ALA A 323 -5.22 -26.75 1.56
N ALA A 324 -6.17 -26.02 0.98
CA ALA A 324 -6.29 -24.57 1.15
C ALA A 324 -6.32 -24.12 2.62
N HIS A 325 -6.98 -24.87 3.50
CA HIS A 325 -7.05 -24.59 4.94
C HIS A 325 -5.70 -24.75 5.62
N LEU A 326 -4.87 -25.70 5.13
CA LEU A 326 -3.57 -25.99 5.67
C LEU A 326 -2.55 -24.96 5.17
N LEU A 327 -2.58 -24.63 3.88
CA LEU A 327 -1.72 -23.60 3.27
C LEU A 327 -1.95 -22.24 3.92
N GLY A 328 -3.22 -21.86 4.09
CA GLY A 328 -3.61 -20.59 4.70
C GLY A 328 -3.62 -19.44 3.72
N THR A 329 -3.54 -18.22 4.26
CA THR A 329 -3.65 -16.98 3.49
C THR A 329 -2.64 -15.95 3.97
N ILE A 330 -2.28 -15.01 3.08
CA ILE A 330 -1.53 -13.81 3.40
C ILE A 330 -2.45 -12.60 3.46
N GLY A 331 -2.00 -11.53 4.09
CA GLY A 331 -2.71 -10.25 4.14
C GLY A 331 -1.85 -9.12 4.67
N SER A 332 -2.28 -7.88 4.46
CA SER A 332 -1.56 -6.70 4.93
C SER A 332 -1.45 -6.68 6.44
N LEU A 333 -0.32 -6.19 6.92
CA LEU A 333 -0.07 -5.97 8.33
C LEU A 333 -1.04 -4.89 8.86
N THR A 334 -1.70 -5.15 9.96
CA THR A 334 -2.58 -4.17 10.63
C THR A 334 -1.82 -3.37 11.68
N SER A 335 -2.34 -2.19 12.05
CA SER A 335 -1.76 -1.38 13.14
C SER A 335 -1.75 -2.12 14.47
N ASP A 336 -2.75 -2.97 14.71
CA ASP A 336 -2.84 -3.78 15.93
C ASP A 336 -1.74 -4.84 15.97
N GLU A 337 -1.49 -5.54 14.86
CA GLU A 337 -0.40 -6.54 14.73
C GLU A 337 0.97 -5.87 14.78
N TRP A 338 1.10 -4.67 14.19
CA TRP A 338 2.33 -3.90 14.23
C TRP A 338 2.75 -3.54 15.66
N ASN A 339 1.79 -3.22 16.54
CA ASN A 339 2.04 -2.76 17.90
C ASN A 339 1.76 -3.82 18.98
N SER A 340 1.12 -4.94 18.64
CA SER A 340 0.67 -5.96 19.60
C SER A 340 1.77 -6.92 20.01
N ASP A 341 1.81 -7.26 21.29
CA ASP A 341 2.68 -8.32 21.82
C ASP A 341 2.17 -9.75 21.51
N LYS A 342 1.06 -9.89 20.80
CA LYS A 342 0.51 -11.19 20.40
C LYS A 342 1.34 -11.77 19.25
N ASN A 343 1.30 -13.10 19.09
CA ASN A 343 1.98 -13.82 18.00
C ASN A 343 3.52 -13.62 17.92
N GLY A 344 4.18 -13.60 19.09
CA GLY A 344 5.64 -13.54 19.16
C GLY A 344 6.21 -12.12 19.21
N GLY A 345 5.42 -11.16 19.64
CA GLY A 345 5.81 -9.76 19.86
C GLY A 345 5.48 -8.85 18.68
N PRO A 346 5.52 -7.52 18.88
CA PRO A 346 5.11 -6.56 17.87
C PRO A 346 6.02 -6.64 16.66
N TYR A 347 5.41 -6.57 15.47
CA TYR A 347 6.16 -6.64 14.19
C TYR A 347 7.12 -5.46 14.02
N LYS A 348 6.83 -4.29 14.62
CA LYS A 348 7.71 -3.11 14.62
C LYS A 348 9.11 -3.38 15.21
N ASP A 349 9.23 -4.35 16.11
CA ASP A 349 10.49 -4.70 16.78
C ASP A 349 11.22 -5.85 16.06
N LYS A 350 10.62 -6.44 15.02
CA LYS A 350 11.24 -7.50 14.21
C LYS A 350 12.01 -6.88 13.05
N ALA A 351 13.27 -7.27 12.93
CA ALA A 351 14.11 -6.79 11.83
C ALA A 351 13.55 -7.24 10.46
N GLY A 352 13.54 -6.33 9.50
CA GLY A 352 13.14 -6.61 8.13
C GLY A 352 11.66 -6.43 7.83
N TYR A 353 10.81 -6.13 8.82
CA TYR A 353 9.39 -5.86 8.62
C TYR A 353 9.10 -4.38 8.45
N GLN A 354 8.15 -4.06 7.58
CA GLN A 354 7.59 -2.74 7.36
C GLN A 354 6.06 -2.78 7.52
N MET A 355 5.45 -1.64 7.86
CA MET A 355 4.00 -1.54 8.04
C MET A 355 3.20 -1.88 6.77
N SER A 356 3.83 -1.78 5.61
CA SER A 356 3.25 -2.12 4.30
C SER A 356 3.31 -3.59 3.94
N ASP A 357 4.03 -4.42 4.72
CA ASP A 357 4.30 -5.80 4.34
C ASP A 357 3.06 -6.69 4.39
N LEU A 358 3.09 -7.73 3.54
CA LEU A 358 2.16 -8.84 3.56
C LEU A 358 2.71 -9.93 4.48
N ILE A 359 1.91 -10.34 5.46
CA ILE A 359 2.25 -11.42 6.40
C ILE A 359 1.29 -12.59 6.28
N GLY A 360 1.70 -13.76 6.72
CA GLY A 360 0.84 -14.92 6.84
C GLY A 360 -0.24 -14.70 7.92
N LYS A 361 -1.51 -14.83 7.54
CA LYS A 361 -2.67 -14.66 8.44
C LYS A 361 -3.15 -15.97 9.04
N SER A 362 -3.01 -17.06 8.31
CA SER A 362 -3.47 -18.39 8.74
C SER A 362 -2.59 -19.50 8.16
N GLY A 363 -2.80 -20.73 8.63
CA GLY A 363 -2.17 -21.94 8.13
C GLY A 363 -0.65 -21.95 8.16
N LEU A 364 -0.04 -22.62 7.17
CA LEU A 364 1.41 -22.70 7.01
C LEU A 364 2.04 -21.33 6.72
N GLU A 365 1.32 -20.48 5.98
CA GLU A 365 1.76 -19.10 5.72
C GLU A 365 2.06 -18.34 7.02
N SER A 366 1.19 -18.48 8.04
CA SER A 366 1.38 -17.84 9.34
C SER A 366 2.39 -18.57 10.23
N ALA A 367 2.31 -19.91 10.24
CA ALA A 367 3.17 -20.73 11.10
C ALA A 367 4.65 -20.65 10.71
N LEU A 368 4.91 -20.49 9.41
CA LEU A 368 6.26 -20.45 8.84
C LEU A 368 6.66 -19.03 8.41
N GLU A 369 5.97 -17.99 8.89
CA GLU A 369 6.22 -16.60 8.56
C GLU A 369 7.69 -16.21 8.67
N SER A 370 8.37 -16.66 9.71
CA SER A 370 9.80 -16.34 9.96
C SER A 370 10.77 -16.87 8.90
N TYR A 371 10.38 -17.90 8.16
CA TYR A 371 11.15 -18.48 7.05
C TYR A 371 10.72 -17.89 5.71
N LEU A 372 9.40 -17.79 5.52
CA LEU A 372 8.81 -17.35 4.26
C LEU A 372 8.95 -15.85 4.02
N HIS A 373 9.06 -15.05 5.08
CA HIS A 373 9.14 -13.59 4.96
C HIS A 373 10.41 -13.17 4.22
N SER A 374 10.25 -12.25 3.26
CA SER A 374 11.34 -11.65 2.50
C SER A 374 11.75 -10.31 3.12
N THR A 375 12.99 -9.90 2.91
CA THR A 375 13.43 -8.56 3.31
C THR A 375 13.52 -7.67 2.08
N ALA A 376 12.74 -6.59 2.06
CA ALA A 376 12.77 -5.64 0.97
C ALA A 376 14.15 -4.96 0.85
N GLY A 377 14.58 -4.73 -0.38
CA GLY A 377 15.72 -3.89 -0.68
C GLY A 377 15.36 -2.41 -0.70
N SER A 378 16.37 -1.56 -0.80
CA SER A 378 16.19 -0.13 -1.00
C SER A 378 17.04 0.37 -2.17
N ARG A 379 16.45 1.21 -3.02
CA ARG A 379 17.10 1.85 -4.15
C ARG A 379 16.94 3.36 -4.00
N THR A 380 18.04 4.09 -4.08
CA THR A 380 18.01 5.54 -4.08
C THR A 380 18.06 6.03 -5.52
N VAL A 381 17.09 6.81 -5.92
CA VAL A 381 16.96 7.40 -7.25
C VAL A 381 17.16 8.92 -7.12
N GLU A 382 18.07 9.48 -7.94
CA GLU A 382 18.17 10.94 -8.07
C GLU A 382 17.04 11.44 -8.98
N THR A 383 16.27 12.39 -8.47
CA THR A 383 15.17 13.01 -9.20
C THR A 383 15.49 14.47 -9.51
N ASP A 384 14.97 14.99 -10.64
CA ASP A 384 14.99 16.42 -10.93
C ASP A 384 14.01 17.20 -10.04
N LEU A 385 13.99 18.52 -10.16
CA LEU A 385 13.02 19.38 -9.47
C LEU A 385 11.56 19.08 -9.85
N GLY A 386 11.32 18.37 -10.93
CA GLY A 386 10.01 17.87 -11.37
C GLY A 386 9.70 16.45 -10.91
N GLY A 387 10.62 15.81 -10.15
CA GLY A 387 10.45 14.44 -9.64
C GLY A 387 10.71 13.35 -10.67
N SER A 388 11.21 13.68 -11.86
CA SER A 388 11.61 12.69 -12.86
C SER A 388 12.99 12.13 -12.52
N ALA A 389 13.15 10.79 -12.60
CA ALA A 389 14.43 10.15 -12.34
C ALA A 389 15.49 10.60 -13.35
N ILE A 390 16.59 11.21 -12.86
CA ILE A 390 17.72 11.67 -13.69
C ILE A 390 18.80 10.59 -13.76
N ALA A 391 19.06 9.93 -12.65
CA ALA A 391 20.06 8.89 -12.56
C ALA A 391 19.71 7.89 -11.44
N GLU A 392 20.02 6.62 -11.68
CA GLU A 392 19.93 5.59 -10.66
C GLU A 392 21.25 5.58 -9.87
N GLN A 393 21.22 6.14 -8.67
CA GLN A 393 22.39 6.08 -7.77
C GLN A 393 22.37 4.76 -7.00
N THR A 394 23.39 3.97 -7.20
CA THR A 394 23.55 2.60 -6.73
C THR A 394 23.97 2.54 -5.25
N THR A 395 23.15 3.03 -4.34
CA THR A 395 23.25 2.59 -2.95
C THR A 395 22.05 1.70 -2.65
N ALA A 396 21.97 0.61 -3.39
CA ALA A 396 20.89 -0.32 -3.24
C ALA A 396 21.28 -1.37 -2.20
N THR A 397 20.49 -1.49 -1.15
CA THR A 397 20.47 -2.75 -0.39
C THR A 397 19.73 -3.75 -1.25
N ALA A 398 20.41 -4.85 -1.62
CA ALA A 398 19.77 -5.88 -2.43
C ALA A 398 18.58 -6.50 -1.67
N PRO A 399 17.44 -6.72 -2.33
CA PRO A 399 16.33 -7.44 -1.73
C PRO A 399 16.73 -8.89 -1.43
N LYS A 400 16.30 -9.41 -0.29
CA LYS A 400 16.58 -10.79 0.12
C LYS A 400 15.27 -11.58 0.07
N PRO A 401 15.13 -12.58 -0.82
CA PRO A 401 13.96 -13.45 -0.85
C PRO A 401 13.84 -14.26 0.44
N GLY A 402 12.62 -14.70 0.76
CA GLY A 402 12.36 -15.63 1.83
C GLY A 402 12.90 -17.03 1.51
N ASP A 403 13.04 -17.87 2.52
CA ASP A 403 13.49 -19.24 2.38
C ASP A 403 12.32 -20.13 1.90
N ASN A 404 12.62 -21.05 0.95
CA ASN A 404 11.63 -22.02 0.48
C ASN A 404 11.43 -23.12 1.52
N VAL A 405 10.19 -23.56 1.69
CA VAL A 405 9.81 -24.59 2.65
C VAL A 405 9.30 -25.83 1.94
N ILE A 406 9.96 -26.96 2.16
CA ILE A 406 9.48 -28.28 1.70
C ILE A 406 8.67 -28.90 2.82
N THR A 407 7.39 -29.19 2.53
CA THR A 407 6.46 -29.80 3.47
C THR A 407 6.49 -31.32 3.36
N THR A 408 5.80 -32.00 4.27
CA THR A 408 5.55 -33.45 4.21
C THR A 408 4.24 -33.78 3.46
N ILE A 409 3.56 -32.79 2.91
CA ILE A 409 2.33 -32.97 2.15
C ILE A 409 2.65 -33.76 0.86
N ASP A 410 1.83 -34.74 0.58
CA ASP A 410 1.79 -35.45 -0.70
C ASP A 410 0.55 -34.96 -1.43
N LEU A 411 0.75 -34.16 -2.49
CA LEU A 411 -0.36 -33.50 -3.19
C LEU A 411 -1.37 -34.49 -3.76
N ASP A 412 -0.87 -35.60 -4.35
CA ASP A 412 -1.74 -36.59 -4.98
C ASP A 412 -2.59 -37.35 -3.93
N LEU A 413 -1.97 -37.69 -2.79
CA LEU A 413 -2.68 -38.33 -1.69
C LEU A 413 -3.71 -37.39 -1.07
N GLN A 414 -3.36 -36.12 -0.93
CA GLN A 414 -4.27 -35.09 -0.41
C GLN A 414 -5.49 -34.90 -1.31
N GLU A 415 -5.28 -34.83 -2.64
CA GLU A 415 -6.39 -34.73 -3.60
C GLU A 415 -7.35 -35.91 -3.52
N VAL A 416 -6.81 -37.13 -3.45
CA VAL A 416 -7.63 -38.36 -3.32
C VAL A 416 -8.42 -38.32 -2.02
N ALA A 417 -7.82 -37.91 -0.92
CA ALA A 417 -8.46 -37.77 0.38
C ALA A 417 -9.63 -36.78 0.34
N GLU A 418 -9.41 -35.60 -0.24
CA GLU A 418 -10.43 -34.56 -0.35
C GLU A 418 -11.57 -34.96 -1.28
N LYS A 419 -11.28 -35.57 -2.44
CA LYS A 419 -12.29 -36.09 -3.36
C LYS A 419 -13.14 -37.18 -2.69
N SER A 420 -12.51 -38.11 -1.94
CA SER A 420 -13.20 -39.14 -1.19
C SER A 420 -14.13 -38.58 -0.11
N LEU A 421 -13.66 -37.56 0.61
CA LEU A 421 -14.42 -36.87 1.66
C LEU A 421 -15.63 -36.15 1.05
N ALA A 422 -15.43 -35.40 -0.03
CA ALA A 422 -16.50 -34.69 -0.73
C ALA A 422 -17.56 -35.65 -1.28
N GLY A 423 -17.13 -36.78 -1.84
CA GLY A 423 -18.06 -37.81 -2.31
C GLY A 423 -18.90 -38.46 -1.21
N ASN A 424 -18.34 -38.64 -0.01
CA ASN A 424 -19.07 -39.19 1.14
C ASN A 424 -19.97 -38.15 1.85
N LEU A 425 -19.68 -36.85 1.74
CA LEU A 425 -20.52 -35.78 2.32
C LEU A 425 -21.73 -35.46 1.42
N SER A 426 -21.68 -35.80 0.14
CA SER A 426 -22.76 -35.56 -0.83
C SER A 426 -23.73 -36.78 -0.97
N ALA A 427 -23.47 -37.89 -0.31
CA ALA A 427 -24.29 -39.09 -0.24
C ALA A 427 -25.17 -39.09 1.02
#